data_594f7cb1ec7b34daf6281690cadf72df
#
_entry.id   594f7cb1ec7b34daf6281690cadf72df
#
_cell.length_a   1.000
_cell.length_b   1.000
_cell.length_c   1.000
_cell.angle_alpha   90.00
_cell.angle_beta   90.00
_cell.angle_gamma   90.00
#
_symmetry.space_group_name_H-M   'P 1'
#
loop_
_entity.id
_entity.type
_entity.pdbx_description
1 polymer ?
#
loop_
_entity_poly.entity_id
_entity_poly.type
_entity_poly.pdbx_seq_one_letter_code
_entity_poly.pdbx_strand_id
1 'polypeptide(L)'
;MKRRLAALSCAVASPGALGQSAVVYGLVDVAVEHVTHVGASGGGLNRMASATGSLPSRIGFRASEDLGDGLSAVVVIEQGFAPNAGTFTQGGRAFGRQSYVGFVAPWGSLAVGRQYTMLYWSILDADILGTNIYGSGSLDAYIPNARADNAITYRGTFSGLTVGATFSLGRDSVSAGSPAGTNCPGEGSDARECREWSALLKYDSPAWGAALAVDQIRGGPGAFANLTSSALQDRRLSVNGYVNVANLRLALGLVRRDNDASAVAPRSDLWYLGALYAATPTLKIDAEAFRLAFKGSANRATLFAGRATYSLSKRTALYATLGHI
;
A
#
# COMPACT_ATOMS: atom_id res chain seq x y z
N MET A 1 37.43 3.99 24.87
CA MET A 1 36.41 5.06 24.81
C MET A 1 35.07 4.47 25.14
N LYS A 2 34.49 4.77 26.31
CA LYS A 2 33.19 4.25 26.74
C LYS A 2 32.09 5.09 26.07
N ARG A 3 31.42 4.54 25.07
CA ARG A 3 30.23 5.16 24.47
C ARG A 3 29.06 5.03 25.48
N ARG A 4 28.58 6.14 25.99
CA ARG A 4 27.34 6.19 26.77
C ARG A 4 26.18 6.21 25.79
N LEU A 5 25.43 5.11 25.71
CA LEU A 5 24.10 5.10 25.07
C LEU A 5 23.16 5.86 26.01
N ALA A 6 22.65 6.98 25.57
CA ALA A 6 21.49 7.62 26.18
C ALA A 6 20.23 6.97 25.56
N ALA A 7 19.64 6.05 26.26
CA ALA A 7 18.30 5.56 25.94
C ALA A 7 17.29 6.59 26.42
N LEU A 8 16.65 7.31 25.48
CA LEU A 8 15.52 8.17 25.78
C LEU A 8 14.27 7.28 25.93
N SER A 9 14.03 6.78 27.13
CA SER A 9 12.80 6.06 27.47
C SER A 9 11.71 7.09 27.75
N CYS A 10 10.85 7.40 26.80
CA CYS A 10 9.57 8.04 27.08
C CYS A 10 8.59 6.99 27.63
N ALA A 11 8.66 6.73 28.92
CA ALA A 11 7.58 6.03 29.64
C ALA A 11 6.56 7.11 30.07
N VAL A 12 5.54 7.34 29.25
CA VAL A 12 4.36 8.11 29.65
C VAL A 12 3.33 7.12 30.18
N ALA A 13 3.45 6.75 31.44
CA ALA A 13 2.36 6.14 32.18
C ALA A 13 1.54 7.26 32.84
N SER A 14 0.55 7.78 32.13
CA SER A 14 -0.50 8.60 32.75
C SER A 14 -1.68 7.69 33.11
N PRO A 15 -2.00 7.46 34.39
CA PRO A 15 -3.25 6.82 34.74
C PRO A 15 -4.39 7.81 34.47
N GLY A 16 -5.14 7.58 33.38
CA GLY A 16 -6.35 8.34 33.07
C GLY A 16 -6.46 8.97 31.70
N ALA A 17 -5.48 8.84 30.81
CA ALA A 17 -5.63 9.24 29.41
C ALA A 17 -6.52 8.24 28.66
N LEU A 18 -7.82 8.31 28.90
CA LEU A 18 -8.78 7.80 27.92
C LEU A 18 -8.70 8.78 26.76
N GLY A 19 -8.20 8.34 25.60
CA GLY A 19 -8.18 9.16 24.40
C GLY A 19 -9.56 9.79 24.19
N GLN A 20 -9.63 11.08 23.81
CA GLN A 20 -10.89 11.80 23.60
C GLN A 20 -11.76 11.09 22.56
N SER A 21 -11.17 10.34 21.66
CA SER A 21 -11.88 9.43 20.76
C SER A 21 -11.14 8.12 20.56
N ALA A 22 -11.85 7.00 20.69
CA ALA A 22 -11.38 5.69 20.31
C ALA A 22 -12.41 5.04 19.38
N VAL A 23 -11.96 4.59 18.21
CA VAL A 23 -12.82 4.02 17.17
C VAL A 23 -12.28 2.67 16.77
N VAL A 24 -13.19 1.68 16.77
CA VAL A 24 -12.98 0.41 16.09
C VAL A 24 -13.52 0.56 14.68
N TYR A 25 -12.73 0.23 13.67
CA TYR A 25 -13.12 0.30 12.27
C TYR A 25 -12.68 -0.96 11.52
N GLY A 26 -13.20 -1.14 10.33
CA GLY A 26 -12.77 -2.23 9.47
C GLY A 26 -13.74 -2.49 8.34
N LEU A 27 -13.43 -3.52 7.58
CA LEU A 27 -14.30 -4.08 6.57
C LEU A 27 -14.04 -5.57 6.42
N VAL A 28 -15.05 -6.28 5.97
CA VAL A 28 -14.97 -7.68 5.56
C VAL A 28 -15.37 -7.74 4.09
N ASP A 29 -14.46 -8.25 3.27
CA ASP A 29 -14.66 -8.50 1.86
C ASP A 29 -14.38 -9.97 1.58
N VAL A 30 -15.36 -10.65 1.00
CA VAL A 30 -15.28 -12.08 0.65
C VAL A 30 -15.87 -12.25 -0.75
N ALA A 31 -15.18 -13.01 -1.60
CA ALA A 31 -15.63 -13.31 -2.94
C ALA A 31 -15.40 -14.79 -3.29
N VAL A 32 -16.28 -15.34 -4.10
CA VAL A 32 -16.06 -16.60 -4.82
C VAL A 32 -15.59 -16.24 -6.21
N GLU A 33 -14.51 -16.87 -6.65
CA GLU A 33 -13.97 -16.67 -8.00
C GLU A 33 -13.82 -17.98 -8.76
N HIS A 34 -13.98 -17.88 -10.05
CA HIS A 34 -13.63 -18.91 -11.01
C HIS A 34 -12.50 -18.39 -11.90
N VAL A 35 -11.40 -19.10 -11.96
CA VAL A 35 -10.23 -18.77 -12.79
C VAL A 35 -10.02 -19.87 -13.81
N THR A 36 -9.93 -19.52 -15.09
CA THR A 36 -9.61 -20.44 -16.17
C THR A 36 -8.12 -20.46 -16.51
N HIS A 37 -7.67 -21.48 -17.25
CA HIS A 37 -6.28 -21.59 -17.72
C HIS A 37 -5.25 -21.57 -16.59
N VAL A 38 -5.53 -22.24 -15.48
CA VAL A 38 -4.63 -22.33 -14.32
C VAL A 38 -3.66 -23.48 -14.49
N GLY A 39 -2.38 -23.18 -14.26
CA GLY A 39 -1.29 -24.16 -14.33
C GLY A 39 -0.96 -24.62 -15.75
N ALA A 40 -0.01 -25.54 -15.88
CA ALA A 40 0.44 -26.06 -17.18
C ALA A 40 -0.64 -26.85 -17.94
N SER A 41 -1.60 -27.43 -17.24
CA SER A 41 -2.73 -28.17 -17.83
C SER A 41 -3.87 -27.28 -18.33
N GLY A 42 -3.85 -25.99 -18.07
CA GLY A 42 -4.91 -25.05 -18.46
C GLY A 42 -6.27 -25.29 -17.80
N GLY A 43 -6.29 -25.92 -16.62
CA GLY A 43 -7.50 -26.25 -15.88
C GLY A 43 -8.27 -25.05 -15.34
N GLY A 44 -9.48 -25.28 -14.80
CA GLY A 44 -10.26 -24.31 -14.06
C GLY A 44 -10.06 -24.44 -12.56
N LEU A 45 -10.14 -23.32 -11.83
CA LEU A 45 -10.04 -23.24 -10.38
C LEU A 45 -11.23 -22.47 -9.81
N ASN A 46 -11.96 -23.08 -8.86
CA ASN A 46 -12.94 -22.39 -8.05
C ASN A 46 -12.36 -22.19 -6.64
N ARG A 47 -12.40 -20.97 -6.12
CA ARG A 47 -11.87 -20.68 -4.79
C ARG A 47 -12.56 -19.46 -4.16
N MET A 48 -12.40 -19.35 -2.83
CA MET A 48 -12.52 -18.07 -2.12
C MET A 48 -11.11 -17.52 -1.94
N ALA A 49 -10.78 -16.43 -2.62
CA ALA A 49 -9.45 -15.85 -2.51
C ALA A 49 -9.26 -15.14 -1.16
N SER A 50 -8.07 -15.31 -0.55
CA SER A 50 -7.71 -14.56 0.66
C SER A 50 -7.46 -13.07 0.39
N ALA A 51 -6.93 -12.76 -0.81
CA ALA A 51 -6.86 -11.40 -1.33
C ALA A 51 -8.08 -11.17 -2.22
N THR A 52 -9.01 -10.39 -1.75
CA THR A 52 -10.31 -10.19 -2.39
C THR A 52 -10.28 -9.27 -3.60
N GLY A 53 -11.34 -9.27 -4.38
CA GLY A 53 -11.45 -8.51 -5.62
C GLY A 53 -11.79 -7.03 -5.44
N SER A 54 -11.96 -6.55 -4.21
CA SER A 54 -12.23 -5.13 -3.92
C SER A 54 -11.18 -4.58 -2.95
N LEU A 55 -11.39 -4.74 -1.65
CA LEU A 55 -10.49 -4.21 -0.62
C LEU A 55 -10.08 -5.30 0.37
N PRO A 56 -8.81 -5.37 0.79
CA PRO A 56 -8.37 -6.37 1.77
C PRO A 56 -9.10 -6.23 3.10
N SER A 57 -9.65 -7.36 3.58
CA SER A 57 -10.35 -7.42 4.87
C SER A 57 -9.44 -7.04 6.03
N ARG A 58 -9.96 -6.24 6.95
CA ARG A 58 -9.20 -5.71 8.07
C ARG A 58 -10.09 -5.29 9.23
N ILE A 59 -9.49 -5.29 10.41
CA ILE A 59 -10.00 -4.64 11.60
C ILE A 59 -8.92 -3.73 12.16
N GLY A 60 -9.28 -2.57 12.66
CA GLY A 60 -8.34 -1.60 13.21
C GLY A 60 -8.91 -0.83 14.39
N PHE A 61 -8.00 -0.29 15.15
CA PHE A 61 -8.27 0.64 16.25
C PHE A 61 -7.55 1.95 15.95
N ARG A 62 -8.25 3.03 16.11
CA ARG A 62 -7.67 4.38 16.09
C ARG A 62 -8.08 5.08 17.36
N ALA A 63 -7.10 5.66 18.05
CA ALA A 63 -7.35 6.57 19.16
C ALA A 63 -6.68 7.92 18.88
N SER A 64 -7.29 9.00 19.36
CA SER A 64 -6.70 10.33 19.33
C SER A 64 -6.99 11.06 20.64
N GLU A 65 -6.00 11.83 21.08
CA GLU A 65 -6.04 12.70 22.23
C GLU A 65 -5.69 14.12 21.80
N ASP A 66 -6.54 15.07 22.13
CA ASP A 66 -6.27 16.49 21.90
C ASP A 66 -5.30 16.99 22.99
N LEU A 67 -4.16 17.50 22.55
CA LEU A 67 -3.12 18.06 23.43
C LEU A 67 -3.19 19.59 23.54
N GLY A 68 -4.19 20.21 22.91
CA GLY A 68 -4.35 21.66 22.84
C GLY A 68 -3.64 22.27 21.63
N ASP A 69 -3.94 23.54 21.35
CA ASP A 69 -3.34 24.35 20.27
C ASP A 69 -3.38 23.71 18.87
N GLY A 70 -4.38 22.84 18.63
CA GLY A 70 -4.54 22.11 17.37
C GLY A 70 -3.58 20.92 17.20
N LEU A 71 -2.86 20.53 18.26
CA LEU A 71 -2.03 19.35 18.31
C LEU A 71 -2.82 18.17 18.87
N SER A 72 -2.75 17.01 18.21
CA SER A 72 -3.31 15.76 18.71
C SER A 72 -2.29 14.63 18.66
N ALA A 73 -2.26 13.80 19.69
CA ALA A 73 -1.59 12.51 19.65
C ALA A 73 -2.52 11.47 18.99
N VAL A 74 -1.96 10.56 18.19
CA VAL A 74 -2.73 9.52 17.51
C VAL A 74 -2.04 8.17 17.64
N VAL A 75 -2.85 7.11 17.76
CA VAL A 75 -2.42 5.71 17.71
C VAL A 75 -3.27 5.01 16.66
N VAL A 76 -2.64 4.22 15.81
CA VAL A 76 -3.33 3.36 14.83
C VAL A 76 -2.71 1.97 14.87
N ILE A 77 -3.54 0.95 15.06
CA ILE A 77 -3.18 -0.45 14.88
C ILE A 77 -4.22 -1.09 13.95
N GLU A 78 -3.76 -1.79 12.91
CA GLU A 78 -4.63 -2.38 11.89
C GLU A 78 -4.17 -3.79 11.54
N GLN A 79 -5.06 -4.76 11.73
CA GLN A 79 -4.89 -6.16 11.42
C GLN A 79 -5.57 -6.49 10.10
N GLY A 80 -4.83 -7.09 9.16
CA GLY A 80 -5.40 -7.73 7.98
C GLY A 80 -5.70 -9.21 8.23
N PHE A 81 -6.82 -9.69 7.73
CA PHE A 81 -7.19 -11.10 7.85
C PHE A 81 -7.81 -11.64 6.56
N ALA A 82 -7.76 -12.94 6.41
CA ALA A 82 -8.37 -13.69 5.33
C ALA A 82 -9.69 -14.29 5.81
N PRO A 83 -10.86 -13.73 5.42
CA PRO A 83 -12.16 -14.18 5.96
C PRO A 83 -12.53 -15.60 5.54
N ASN A 84 -11.97 -16.10 4.44
CA ASN A 84 -12.16 -17.47 3.96
C ASN A 84 -11.48 -18.54 4.84
N ALA A 85 -10.48 -18.15 5.65
CA ALA A 85 -9.68 -19.09 6.45
C ALA A 85 -9.51 -18.66 7.91
N GLY A 86 -9.94 -17.45 8.29
CA GLY A 86 -9.77 -16.90 9.65
C GLY A 86 -8.30 -16.60 10.02
N THR A 87 -7.38 -16.59 9.07
CA THR A 87 -5.95 -16.38 9.30
C THR A 87 -5.54 -14.93 9.16
N PHE A 88 -4.43 -14.54 9.82
CA PHE A 88 -3.83 -13.23 9.63
C PHE A 88 -3.12 -13.14 8.29
N THR A 89 -3.22 -11.99 7.63
CA THR A 89 -2.45 -11.66 6.44
C THR A 89 -1.14 -10.93 6.81
N GLN A 90 -0.41 -10.39 5.82
CA GLN A 90 0.90 -9.73 5.98
C GLN A 90 1.93 -10.61 6.72
N GLY A 91 2.01 -11.88 6.31
CA GLY A 91 2.98 -12.84 6.86
C GLY A 91 2.65 -13.29 8.29
N GLY A 92 1.38 -13.28 8.70
CA GLY A 92 0.94 -13.73 10.04
C GLY A 92 1.10 -12.68 11.14
N ARG A 93 1.50 -11.45 10.81
CA ARG A 93 1.69 -10.38 11.81
C ARG A 93 0.38 -9.97 12.45
N ALA A 94 0.39 -9.76 13.78
CA ALA A 94 -0.67 -9.14 14.54
C ALA A 94 -0.88 -7.71 14.13
N PHE A 95 -1.10 -6.90 13.66
CA PHE A 95 -1.16 -5.51 13.17
C PHE A 95 -0.25 -5.28 11.96
N GLY A 96 -0.25 -6.27 11.04
CA GLY A 96 0.63 -6.25 9.87
C GLY A 96 0.28 -5.20 8.81
N ARG A 97 -0.85 -4.50 8.92
CA ARG A 97 -1.22 -3.43 7.97
C ARG A 97 -0.68 -2.09 8.42
N GLN A 98 -0.94 -1.67 9.64
CA GLN A 98 -0.43 -0.46 10.25
C GLN A 98 -0.25 -0.67 11.75
N SER A 99 0.80 -0.10 12.33
CA SER A 99 1.06 -0.10 13.76
C SER A 99 1.97 1.09 14.07
N TYR A 100 1.40 2.23 14.43
CA TYR A 100 2.16 3.45 14.67
C TYR A 100 1.52 4.37 15.71
N VAL A 101 2.34 5.24 16.26
CA VAL A 101 1.95 6.39 17.05
C VAL A 101 2.44 7.66 16.36
N GLY A 102 1.81 8.79 16.60
CA GLY A 102 2.23 10.04 16.00
C GLY A 102 1.48 11.26 16.50
N PHE A 103 1.80 12.38 15.88
CA PHE A 103 1.14 13.67 16.10
C PHE A 103 0.49 14.15 14.82
N VAL A 104 -0.64 14.81 14.97
CA VAL A 104 -1.37 15.53 13.92
C VAL A 104 -1.56 16.96 14.35
N ALA A 105 -1.25 17.91 13.47
CA ALA A 105 -1.35 19.34 13.73
C ALA A 105 -1.63 20.09 12.40
N PRO A 106 -1.85 21.42 12.40
CA PRO A 106 -2.03 22.20 11.17
C PRO A 106 -0.88 22.08 10.15
N TRP A 107 0.33 21.77 10.61
CA TRP A 107 1.48 21.51 9.74
C TRP A 107 1.50 20.09 9.12
N GLY A 108 0.56 19.22 9.43
CA GLY A 108 0.48 17.85 8.95
C GLY A 108 0.60 16.81 10.05
N SER A 109 1.08 15.62 9.70
CA SER A 109 1.25 14.49 10.62
C SER A 109 2.70 13.99 10.61
N LEU A 110 3.20 13.66 11.79
CA LEU A 110 4.48 12.97 12.00
C LEU A 110 4.21 11.71 12.80
N ALA A 111 4.60 10.55 12.28
CA ALA A 111 4.29 9.28 12.90
C ALA A 111 5.49 8.32 12.87
N VAL A 112 5.56 7.43 13.86
CA VAL A 112 6.62 6.43 14.03
C VAL A 112 6.01 5.05 14.17
N GLY A 113 6.55 4.08 13.43
CA GLY A 113 6.10 2.69 13.43
C GLY A 113 5.85 2.14 12.02
N ARG A 114 5.08 1.06 11.92
CA ARG A 114 4.76 0.43 10.64
C ARG A 114 3.65 1.18 9.93
N GLN A 115 3.93 1.63 8.69
CA GLN A 115 3.04 2.48 7.90
C GLN A 115 3.16 2.21 6.42
N TYR A 116 2.19 2.71 5.64
CA TYR A 116 2.30 2.76 4.18
C TYR A 116 3.39 3.71 3.74
N THR A 117 4.10 3.34 2.67
CA THR A 117 5.05 4.22 1.98
C THR A 117 4.33 5.26 1.11
N MET A 118 5.07 6.24 0.62
CA MET A 118 4.54 7.30 -0.24
C MET A 118 4.12 6.78 -1.62
N LEU A 119 4.69 5.67 -2.09
CA LEU A 119 4.23 5.00 -3.30
C LEU A 119 2.77 4.57 -3.19
N TYR A 120 2.38 3.92 -2.08
CA TYR A 120 1.01 3.50 -1.86
C TYR A 120 0.03 4.68 -1.91
N TRP A 121 0.36 5.77 -1.20
CA TRP A 121 -0.48 6.96 -1.17
C TRP A 121 -0.61 7.66 -2.52
N SER A 122 0.39 7.54 -3.41
CA SER A 122 0.36 8.19 -4.73
C SER A 122 -0.65 7.57 -5.68
N ILE A 123 -0.87 6.25 -5.62
CA ILE A 123 -1.64 5.53 -6.63
C ILE A 123 -3.12 5.34 -6.28
N LEU A 124 -3.51 5.58 -5.02
CA LEU A 124 -4.85 5.27 -4.52
C LEU A 124 -6.01 5.94 -5.28
N ASP A 125 -5.79 7.11 -5.87
CA ASP A 125 -6.84 7.87 -6.54
C ASP A 125 -6.90 7.62 -8.05
N ALA A 126 -5.84 7.05 -8.61
CA ALA A 126 -5.68 6.81 -10.04
C ALA A 126 -5.73 5.32 -10.43
N ASP A 127 -5.44 4.39 -9.54
CA ASP A 127 -5.71 2.96 -9.70
C ASP A 127 -7.18 2.71 -9.36
N ILE A 128 -8.05 2.73 -10.36
CA ILE A 128 -9.50 2.72 -10.21
C ILE A 128 -10.02 1.43 -9.58
N LEU A 129 -9.46 0.29 -9.99
CA LEU A 129 -9.82 -1.01 -9.41
C LEU A 129 -9.11 -1.24 -8.07
N GLY A 130 -8.03 -0.50 -7.81
CA GLY A 130 -7.24 -0.55 -6.58
C GLY A 130 -6.14 -1.61 -6.62
N THR A 131 -5.34 -1.62 -5.56
CA THR A 131 -4.15 -2.48 -5.43
C THR A 131 -4.51 -3.93 -5.06
N ASN A 132 -5.48 -4.53 -5.71
CA ASN A 132 -5.95 -5.90 -5.45
C ASN A 132 -5.58 -6.88 -6.58
N ILE A 133 -6.12 -8.09 -6.54
CA ILE A 133 -5.83 -9.15 -7.52
C ILE A 133 -6.38 -8.88 -8.93
N TYR A 134 -7.26 -7.92 -9.12
CA TYR A 134 -7.80 -7.47 -10.40
C TYR A 134 -7.26 -6.10 -10.81
N GLY A 135 -6.33 -5.54 -10.05
CA GLY A 135 -5.69 -4.24 -10.27
C GLY A 135 -4.16 -4.35 -10.35
N SER A 136 -3.49 -3.27 -10.03
CA SER A 136 -2.01 -3.16 -10.08
C SER A 136 -1.29 -4.22 -9.25
N GLY A 137 -1.91 -4.71 -8.18
CA GLY A 137 -1.35 -5.71 -7.27
C GLY A 137 -1.13 -7.09 -7.90
N SER A 138 -1.80 -7.44 -9.00
CA SER A 138 -1.56 -8.69 -9.73
C SER A 138 -0.32 -8.63 -10.62
N LEU A 139 0.14 -7.43 -10.97
CA LEU A 139 1.27 -7.20 -11.86
C LEU A 139 2.54 -6.72 -11.14
N ASP A 140 2.39 -6.07 -9.99
CA ASP A 140 3.49 -5.79 -9.05
C ASP A 140 3.03 -6.07 -7.61
N ALA A 141 3.40 -7.22 -7.08
CA ALA A 141 3.01 -7.67 -5.75
C ALA A 141 3.55 -6.78 -4.60
N TYR A 142 4.50 -5.90 -4.86
CA TYR A 142 4.95 -4.93 -3.86
C TYR A 142 3.91 -3.84 -3.62
N ILE A 143 3.22 -3.36 -4.65
CA ILE A 143 2.26 -2.23 -4.55
C ILE A 143 1.23 -2.42 -3.41
N PRO A 144 0.52 -3.55 -3.30
CA PRO A 144 -0.41 -3.76 -2.19
C PRO A 144 0.28 -3.92 -0.83
N ASN A 145 1.58 -4.17 -0.84
CA ASN A 145 2.44 -4.39 0.33
C ASN A 145 3.44 -3.25 0.59
N ALA A 146 3.30 -2.11 -0.09
CA ALA A 146 4.16 -0.94 0.05
C ALA A 146 4.02 -0.32 1.45
N ARG A 147 4.67 -0.95 2.42
CA ARG A 147 4.72 -0.57 3.84
C ARG A 147 6.14 -0.69 4.33
N ALA A 148 6.54 0.27 5.17
CA ALA A 148 7.82 0.29 5.86
C ALA A 148 7.64 -0.02 7.34
N ASP A 149 8.51 -0.88 7.88
CA ASP A 149 8.68 -1.08 9.33
C ASP A 149 9.70 -0.07 9.87
N ASN A 150 9.76 0.11 11.18
CA ASN A 150 10.75 0.98 11.83
C ASN A 150 10.84 2.35 11.15
N ALA A 151 9.69 2.88 10.74
CA ALA A 151 9.60 4.05 9.88
C ALA A 151 9.24 5.32 10.65
N ILE A 152 9.82 6.43 10.20
CA ILE A 152 9.40 7.78 10.52
C ILE A 152 8.75 8.34 9.27
N THR A 153 7.52 8.83 9.37
CA THR A 153 6.74 9.35 8.24
C THR A 153 6.19 10.72 8.54
N TYR A 154 6.40 11.64 7.62
CA TYR A 154 5.73 12.93 7.58
C TYR A 154 4.76 12.98 6.41
N ARG A 155 3.57 13.58 6.59
CA ARG A 155 2.63 13.93 5.53
C ARG A 155 1.81 15.16 5.92
N GLY A 156 1.80 16.16 5.04
CA GLY A 156 1.00 17.38 5.20
C GLY A 156 0.26 17.73 3.93
N THR A 157 -0.94 18.28 4.07
CA THR A 157 -1.77 18.77 2.94
C THR A 157 -2.12 20.22 3.15
N PHE A 158 -1.82 21.05 2.15
CA PHE A 158 -1.97 22.50 2.18
C PHE A 158 -2.66 22.95 0.89
N SER A 159 -3.89 23.42 1.01
CA SER A 159 -4.68 23.91 -0.16
C SER A 159 -4.71 22.91 -1.35
N GLY A 160 -4.89 21.63 -1.05
CA GLY A 160 -4.92 20.55 -2.06
C GLY A 160 -3.55 19.97 -2.41
N LEU A 161 -2.44 20.64 -2.08
CA LEU A 161 -1.08 20.12 -2.26
C LEU A 161 -0.70 19.25 -1.06
N THR A 162 -0.42 17.98 -1.30
CA THR A 162 0.10 17.05 -0.31
C THR A 162 1.57 16.78 -0.56
N VAL A 163 2.37 16.93 0.48
CA VAL A 163 3.78 16.50 0.51
C VAL A 163 3.93 15.40 1.55
N GLY A 164 4.78 14.42 1.26
CA GLY A 164 5.03 13.33 2.20
C GLY A 164 6.41 12.72 2.01
N ALA A 165 6.94 12.18 3.11
CA ALA A 165 8.19 11.44 3.11
C ALA A 165 8.15 10.34 4.17
N THR A 166 8.76 9.20 3.86
CA THR A 166 8.98 8.08 4.78
C THR A 166 10.46 7.73 4.77
N PHE A 167 11.00 7.47 5.94
CA PHE A 167 12.32 6.87 6.11
C PHE A 167 12.22 5.70 7.08
N SER A 168 12.75 4.54 6.68
CA SER A 168 12.74 3.31 7.46
C SER A 168 14.16 2.85 7.77
N LEU A 169 14.35 2.45 9.02
CA LEU A 169 15.61 1.87 9.50
C LEU A 169 15.80 0.40 9.09
N GLY A 170 14.77 -0.22 8.54
CA GLY A 170 14.81 -1.59 8.03
C GLY A 170 13.43 -2.23 8.07
N ARG A 171 13.25 -3.30 7.30
CA ARG A 171 12.00 -4.05 7.23
C ARG A 171 12.14 -5.37 7.97
N ASP A 172 11.61 -5.44 9.19
CA ASP A 172 11.48 -6.68 9.93
C ASP A 172 10.55 -7.65 9.18
N SER A 173 10.73 -8.95 9.41
CA SER A 173 9.96 -9.93 8.69
C SER A 173 9.49 -11.10 9.55
N VAL A 174 8.47 -11.76 9.03
CA VAL A 174 7.98 -13.06 9.51
C VAL A 174 8.14 -14.16 8.45
N SER A 175 8.36 -13.81 7.19
CA SER A 175 8.68 -14.74 6.11
C SER A 175 9.60 -14.09 5.09
N ALA A 176 10.73 -14.73 4.83
CA ALA A 176 11.72 -14.26 3.89
C ALA A 176 11.23 -14.36 2.44
N GLY A 177 11.77 -13.49 1.57
CA GLY A 177 11.67 -13.63 0.12
C GLY A 177 10.41 -13.11 -0.53
N SER A 178 9.48 -12.51 0.20
CA SER A 178 8.26 -11.94 -0.37
C SER A 178 8.09 -10.46 -0.03
N PRO A 179 7.35 -9.67 -0.83
CA PRO A 179 7.09 -8.26 -0.52
C PRO A 179 6.29 -8.06 0.78
N ALA A 180 5.49 -9.05 1.20
CA ALA A 180 4.72 -8.99 2.45
C ALA A 180 5.56 -9.29 3.68
N GLY A 181 6.59 -10.11 3.52
CA GLY A 181 7.54 -10.46 4.56
C GLY A 181 8.96 -10.42 3.99
N THR A 182 9.86 -9.74 4.65
CA THR A 182 11.26 -9.64 4.29
C THR A 182 12.12 -9.66 5.54
N ASN A 183 13.17 -10.44 5.53
CA ASN A 183 14.04 -10.63 6.69
C ASN A 183 15.23 -9.65 6.62
N CYS A 184 14.94 -8.37 6.60
CA CYS A 184 15.93 -7.31 6.39
C CYS A 184 15.75 -6.21 7.45
N PRO A 185 16.05 -6.48 8.73
CA PRO A 185 15.80 -5.52 9.83
C PRO A 185 16.73 -4.31 9.83
N GLY A 186 17.87 -4.37 9.12
CA GLY A 186 18.82 -3.26 9.05
C GLY A 186 19.57 -2.99 10.35
N GLU A 187 19.77 -4.02 11.17
CA GLU A 187 20.45 -3.94 12.48
C GLU A 187 21.94 -4.29 12.41
N GLY A 188 22.46 -4.50 11.20
CA GLY A 188 23.87 -4.79 10.97
C GLY A 188 24.78 -3.56 11.12
N SER A 189 26.09 -3.77 10.92
CA SER A 189 27.10 -2.71 10.98
C SER A 189 27.09 -1.77 9.77
N ASP A 190 26.47 -2.15 8.65
CA ASP A 190 26.29 -1.31 7.47
C ASP A 190 25.08 -0.39 7.64
N ALA A 191 25.34 0.90 7.79
CA ALA A 191 24.31 1.91 7.99
C ALA A 191 23.33 2.06 6.81
N ARG A 192 23.59 1.48 5.65
CA ARG A 192 22.72 1.51 4.47
C ARG A 192 21.89 0.24 4.31
N GLU A 193 22.24 -0.81 5.04
CA GLU A 193 21.59 -2.11 4.93
C GLU A 193 20.11 -2.01 5.24
N CYS A 194 19.27 -2.56 4.34
CA CYS A 194 17.82 -2.65 4.46
C CYS A 194 17.07 -1.31 4.59
N ARG A 195 17.74 -0.18 4.35
CA ARG A 195 17.08 1.13 4.43
C ARG A 195 16.04 1.29 3.31
N GLU A 196 14.93 1.87 3.69
CA GLU A 196 13.87 2.25 2.76
C GLU A 196 13.51 3.71 2.93
N TRP A 197 13.28 4.41 1.84
CA TRP A 197 12.74 5.76 1.86
C TRP A 197 11.76 5.97 0.72
N SER A 198 10.80 6.84 0.93
CA SER A 198 9.87 7.25 -0.10
C SER A 198 9.49 8.72 0.04
N ALA A 199 9.09 9.33 -1.08
CA ALA A 199 8.62 10.72 -1.12
C ALA A 199 7.41 10.85 -2.02
N LEU A 200 6.54 11.82 -1.72
CA LEU A 200 5.28 12.11 -2.42
C LEU A 200 5.14 13.61 -2.65
N LEU A 201 4.76 13.96 -3.86
CA LEU A 201 4.14 15.24 -4.21
C LEU A 201 2.82 14.93 -4.89
N LYS A 202 1.71 15.43 -4.35
CA LYS A 202 0.38 15.16 -4.88
C LYS A 202 -0.46 16.42 -4.80
N TYR A 203 -1.25 16.67 -5.82
CA TYR A 203 -2.25 17.72 -5.83
C TYR A 203 -3.63 17.13 -6.12
N ASP A 204 -4.61 17.53 -5.33
CA ASP A 204 -6.00 17.14 -5.48
C ASP A 204 -6.90 18.38 -5.54
N SER A 205 -7.80 18.39 -6.50
CA SER A 205 -8.92 19.30 -6.60
C SER A 205 -10.22 18.54 -6.86
N PRO A 206 -11.38 19.18 -6.77
CA PRO A 206 -12.64 18.52 -7.16
C PRO A 206 -12.68 18.05 -8.62
N ALA A 207 -11.98 18.74 -9.52
CA ALA A 207 -12.00 18.45 -10.96
C ALA A 207 -10.90 17.49 -11.40
N TRP A 208 -9.73 17.52 -10.79
CA TRP A 208 -8.59 16.71 -11.20
C TRP A 208 -7.56 16.56 -10.07
N GLY A 209 -6.72 15.56 -10.18
CA GLY A 209 -5.56 15.37 -9.32
C GLY A 209 -4.41 14.74 -10.07
N ALA A 210 -3.21 14.95 -9.54
CA ALA A 210 -1.98 14.34 -10.04
C ALA A 210 -1.04 14.00 -8.89
N ALA A 211 -0.26 12.93 -9.04
CA ALA A 211 0.71 12.51 -8.06
C ALA A 211 2.01 12.05 -8.69
N LEU A 212 3.10 12.35 -7.99
CA LEU A 212 4.45 11.87 -8.25
C LEU A 212 4.98 11.27 -6.96
N ALA A 213 5.48 10.04 -7.01
CA ALA A 213 6.14 9.42 -5.85
C ALA A 213 7.36 8.62 -6.27
N VAL A 214 8.31 8.55 -5.37
CA VAL A 214 9.46 7.66 -5.44
C VAL A 214 9.50 6.79 -4.19
N ASP A 215 9.89 5.54 -4.37
CA ASP A 215 10.08 4.56 -3.31
C ASP A 215 11.34 3.78 -3.60
N GLN A 216 12.24 3.67 -2.65
CA GLN A 216 13.51 2.99 -2.82
C GLN A 216 13.82 2.12 -1.60
N ILE A 217 14.09 0.84 -1.87
CA ILE A 217 14.48 -0.15 -0.88
C ILE A 217 15.91 -0.58 -1.19
N ARG A 218 16.78 -0.57 -0.19
CA ARG A 218 18.11 -1.16 -0.26
C ARG A 218 18.11 -2.59 0.24
N GLY A 219 19.01 -3.37 -0.26
CA GLY A 219 19.16 -4.77 0.12
C GLY A 219 19.96 -4.99 1.40
N GLY A 220 20.04 -6.25 1.75
CA GLY A 220 20.75 -6.82 2.89
C GLY A 220 20.39 -8.30 3.02
N PRO A 221 20.90 -9.00 4.04
CA PRO A 221 20.60 -10.42 4.28
C PRO A 221 19.09 -10.64 4.41
N GLY A 222 18.56 -11.60 3.65
CA GLY A 222 17.15 -11.97 3.67
C GLY A 222 16.19 -11.04 2.93
N ALA A 223 16.65 -9.96 2.31
CA ALA A 223 15.81 -9.07 1.54
C ALA A 223 15.17 -9.79 0.34
N PHE A 224 13.96 -9.37 -0.03
CA PHE A 224 13.29 -9.90 -1.22
C PHE A 224 13.91 -9.38 -2.53
N ALA A 225 13.49 -9.94 -3.66
CA ALA A 225 13.89 -9.52 -5.01
C ALA A 225 15.41 -9.60 -5.27
N ASN A 226 16.09 -10.55 -4.61
CA ASN A 226 17.53 -10.81 -4.72
C ASN A 226 18.43 -9.62 -4.30
N LEU A 227 17.94 -8.71 -3.51
CA LEU A 227 18.70 -7.58 -3.00
C LEU A 227 19.64 -8.02 -1.86
N THR A 228 20.66 -8.78 -2.18
CA THR A 228 21.53 -9.47 -1.21
C THR A 228 22.54 -8.56 -0.49
N SER A 229 22.68 -7.30 -0.89
CA SER A 229 23.56 -6.33 -0.25
C SER A 229 23.01 -4.91 -0.29
N SER A 230 23.49 -4.04 0.56
CA SER A 230 23.12 -2.63 0.63
C SER A 230 23.54 -1.80 -0.60
N ALA A 231 24.42 -2.34 -1.45
CA ALA A 231 24.78 -1.73 -2.72
C ALA A 231 23.67 -1.86 -3.76
N LEU A 232 22.84 -2.91 -3.64
CA LEU A 232 21.73 -3.18 -4.55
C LEU A 232 20.46 -2.47 -4.05
N GLN A 233 19.64 -2.00 -4.98
CA GLN A 233 18.38 -1.32 -4.66
C GLN A 233 17.27 -1.74 -5.62
N ASP A 234 16.04 -1.65 -5.14
CA ASP A 234 14.81 -1.72 -5.91
C ASP A 234 14.09 -0.38 -5.77
N ARG A 235 13.95 0.33 -6.87
CA ARG A 235 13.34 1.66 -6.89
C ARG A 235 12.10 1.67 -7.77
N ARG A 236 11.05 2.33 -7.28
CA ARG A 236 9.84 2.62 -8.03
C ARG A 236 9.63 4.12 -8.15
N LEU A 237 9.28 4.56 -9.35
CA LEU A 237 8.82 5.90 -9.65
C LEU A 237 7.37 5.79 -10.13
N SER A 238 6.45 6.46 -9.47
CA SER A 238 5.03 6.55 -9.85
C SER A 238 4.70 7.94 -10.33
N VAL A 239 4.06 8.03 -11.48
CA VAL A 239 3.45 9.26 -12.02
C VAL A 239 2.03 8.91 -12.41
N ASN A 240 1.05 9.62 -11.90
CA ASN A 240 -0.34 9.35 -12.19
C ASN A 240 -1.23 10.57 -12.02
N GLY A 241 -2.47 10.46 -12.51
CA GLY A 241 -3.46 11.50 -12.32
C GLY A 241 -4.85 11.04 -12.74
N TYR A 242 -5.81 11.86 -12.39
CA TYR A 242 -7.22 11.67 -12.74
C TYR A 242 -7.92 12.97 -13.08
N VAL A 243 -9.02 12.86 -13.80
CA VAL A 243 -9.98 13.94 -14.04
C VAL A 243 -11.39 13.45 -13.71
N ASN A 244 -12.20 14.34 -13.14
CA ASN A 244 -13.60 14.11 -12.84
C ASN A 244 -14.44 14.97 -13.79
N VAL A 245 -15.34 14.33 -14.55
CA VAL A 245 -16.28 14.98 -15.46
C VAL A 245 -17.68 14.46 -15.15
N ALA A 246 -18.49 15.27 -14.51
CA ALA A 246 -19.78 14.87 -13.95
C ALA A 246 -19.68 13.63 -13.05
N ASN A 247 -20.30 12.52 -13.43
CA ASN A 247 -20.27 11.25 -12.69
C ASN A 247 -19.21 10.25 -13.21
N LEU A 248 -18.28 10.70 -14.05
CA LEU A 248 -17.20 9.90 -14.61
C LEU A 248 -15.84 10.39 -14.06
N ARG A 249 -15.02 9.46 -13.53
CA ARG A 249 -13.59 9.66 -13.30
C ARG A 249 -12.82 8.90 -14.35
N LEU A 250 -11.88 9.55 -15.00
CA LEU A 250 -10.86 8.93 -15.84
C LEU A 250 -9.51 9.06 -15.16
N ALA A 251 -8.72 8.00 -15.15
CA ALA A 251 -7.43 7.98 -14.49
C ALA A 251 -6.38 7.28 -15.35
N LEU A 252 -5.14 7.73 -15.24
CA LEU A 252 -3.99 7.21 -15.97
C LEU A 252 -2.78 7.21 -15.05
N GLY A 253 -1.93 6.18 -15.14
CA GLY A 253 -0.69 6.15 -14.40
C GLY A 253 0.39 5.26 -14.99
N LEU A 254 1.60 5.48 -14.49
CA LEU A 254 2.80 4.72 -14.76
C LEU A 254 3.52 4.43 -13.45
N VAL A 255 3.87 3.19 -13.22
CA VAL A 255 4.86 2.80 -12.22
C VAL A 255 6.07 2.20 -12.94
N ARG A 256 7.20 2.89 -12.89
CA ARG A 256 8.49 2.39 -13.35
C ARG A 256 9.24 1.76 -12.19
N ARG A 257 9.71 0.55 -12.39
CA ARG A 257 10.55 -0.16 -11.43
C ARG A 257 11.93 -0.38 -12.03
N ASP A 258 12.96 -0.08 -11.25
CA ASP A 258 14.36 -0.42 -11.50
C ASP A 258 14.85 -1.32 -10.35
N ASN A 259 15.34 -2.53 -10.66
CA ASN A 259 15.88 -3.47 -9.70
C ASN A 259 17.31 -3.87 -10.08
N ASP A 260 18.28 -3.40 -9.31
CA ASP A 260 19.71 -3.63 -9.56
C ASP A 260 20.12 -5.12 -9.42
N ALA A 261 19.34 -5.91 -8.68
CA ALA A 261 19.59 -7.34 -8.48
C ALA A 261 19.07 -8.24 -9.62
N SER A 262 18.33 -7.70 -10.57
CA SER A 262 17.78 -8.48 -11.68
C SER A 262 18.64 -8.33 -12.94
N ALA A 263 19.40 -9.37 -13.27
CA ALA A 263 20.19 -9.41 -14.50
C ALA A 263 19.32 -9.52 -15.77
N VAL A 264 18.17 -10.17 -15.67
CA VAL A 264 17.31 -10.50 -16.84
C VAL A 264 16.16 -9.50 -17.04
N ALA A 265 15.78 -8.77 -16.01
CA ALA A 265 14.66 -7.83 -16.05
C ALA A 265 14.89 -6.64 -15.07
N PRO A 266 15.96 -5.85 -15.29
CA PRO A 266 16.33 -4.79 -14.35
C PRO A 266 15.32 -3.65 -14.32
N ARG A 267 14.54 -3.48 -15.37
CA ARG A 267 13.51 -2.43 -15.46
C ARG A 267 12.20 -2.97 -15.99
N SER A 268 11.10 -2.52 -15.37
CA SER A 268 9.75 -2.71 -15.90
C SER A 268 8.94 -1.42 -15.81
N ASP A 269 8.02 -1.26 -16.76
CA ASP A 269 7.04 -0.18 -16.81
C ASP A 269 5.64 -0.80 -16.72
N LEU A 270 4.88 -0.42 -15.68
CA LEU A 270 3.47 -0.76 -15.49
C LEU A 270 2.63 0.46 -15.79
N TRP A 271 1.95 0.46 -16.93
CA TRP A 271 0.96 1.45 -17.32
C TRP A 271 -0.43 1.01 -16.91
N TYR A 272 -1.27 1.95 -16.53
CA TYR A 272 -2.69 1.70 -16.29
C TYR A 272 -3.54 2.88 -16.75
N LEU A 273 -4.74 2.54 -17.24
CA LEU A 273 -5.76 3.49 -17.69
C LEU A 273 -7.10 2.96 -17.22
N GLY A 274 -7.82 3.76 -16.45
CA GLY A 274 -9.07 3.36 -15.83
C GLY A 274 -10.19 4.39 -15.96
N ALA A 275 -11.41 3.91 -15.79
CA ALA A 275 -12.62 4.71 -15.72
C ALA A 275 -13.52 4.21 -14.59
N LEU A 276 -14.07 5.12 -13.80
CA LEU A 276 -15.11 4.88 -12.81
C LEU A 276 -16.33 5.70 -13.20
N TYR A 277 -17.45 5.03 -13.40
CA TYR A 277 -18.73 5.64 -13.73
C TYR A 277 -19.76 5.40 -12.63
N ALA A 278 -20.21 6.47 -11.97
CA ALA A 278 -21.33 6.40 -11.03
C ALA A 278 -22.66 6.45 -11.82
N ALA A 279 -23.13 5.28 -12.25
CA ALA A 279 -24.33 5.14 -13.10
C ALA A 279 -25.59 5.60 -12.37
N THR A 280 -25.68 5.29 -11.07
CA THR A 280 -26.74 5.76 -10.15
C THR A 280 -26.11 6.02 -8.76
N PRO A 281 -26.85 6.59 -7.80
CA PRO A 281 -26.34 6.73 -6.43
C PRO A 281 -25.95 5.39 -5.76
N THR A 282 -26.49 4.27 -6.25
CA THR A 282 -26.23 2.93 -5.69
C THR A 282 -25.40 2.03 -6.60
N LEU A 283 -25.23 2.35 -7.88
CA LEU A 283 -24.50 1.52 -8.84
C LEU A 283 -23.27 2.25 -9.38
N LYS A 284 -22.09 1.66 -9.19
CA LYS A 284 -20.81 2.07 -9.79
C LYS A 284 -20.33 1.00 -10.75
N ILE A 285 -19.74 1.42 -11.84
CA ILE A 285 -19.08 0.58 -12.84
C ILE A 285 -17.65 1.08 -13.00
N ASP A 286 -16.70 0.21 -12.71
CA ASP A 286 -15.27 0.45 -12.82
C ASP A 286 -14.71 -0.40 -13.96
N ALA A 287 -13.80 0.14 -14.76
CA ALA A 287 -13.05 -0.61 -15.77
C ALA A 287 -11.62 -0.08 -15.82
N GLU A 288 -10.65 -0.98 -15.97
CA GLU A 288 -9.25 -0.61 -16.03
C GLU A 288 -8.45 -1.58 -16.89
N ALA A 289 -7.50 -1.04 -17.64
CA ALA A 289 -6.53 -1.77 -18.43
C ALA A 289 -5.13 -1.51 -17.89
N PHE A 290 -4.35 -2.57 -17.75
CA PHE A 290 -2.97 -2.54 -17.28
C PHE A 290 -2.05 -3.15 -18.31
N ARG A 291 -0.84 -2.61 -18.47
CA ARG A 291 0.21 -3.19 -19.29
C ARG A 291 1.54 -3.13 -18.56
N LEU A 292 2.06 -4.30 -18.22
CA LEU A 292 3.41 -4.49 -17.71
C LEU A 292 4.32 -4.88 -18.88
N ALA A 293 5.46 -4.19 -19.02
CA ALA A 293 6.49 -4.52 -19.99
C ALA A 293 7.88 -4.45 -19.35
N PHE A 294 8.72 -5.47 -19.60
CA PHE A 294 10.10 -5.51 -19.14
C PHE A 294 11.03 -4.99 -20.23
N LYS A 295 11.90 -4.03 -19.88
CA LYS A 295 12.87 -3.45 -20.81
C LYS A 295 13.92 -4.50 -21.19
N GLY A 296 14.22 -4.60 -22.49
CA GLY A 296 15.20 -5.57 -23.00
C GLY A 296 14.70 -7.03 -23.04
N SER A 297 13.40 -7.24 -22.86
CA SER A 297 12.76 -8.55 -22.89
C SER A 297 11.47 -8.51 -23.71
N ALA A 298 11.08 -9.65 -24.27
CA ALA A 298 9.75 -9.85 -24.87
C ALA A 298 8.66 -10.07 -23.81
N ASN A 299 9.02 -10.23 -22.55
CA ASN A 299 8.08 -10.48 -21.46
C ASN A 299 7.20 -9.27 -21.22
N ARG A 300 5.90 -9.52 -21.30
CA ARG A 300 4.87 -8.52 -21.09
C ARG A 300 3.58 -9.20 -20.61
N ALA A 301 2.79 -8.48 -19.84
CA ALA A 301 1.45 -8.88 -19.47
C ALA A 301 0.48 -7.74 -19.74
N THR A 302 -0.75 -8.07 -20.09
CA THR A 302 -1.83 -7.09 -20.25
C THR A 302 -3.02 -7.65 -19.49
N LEU A 303 -3.53 -6.86 -18.53
CA LEU A 303 -4.72 -7.19 -17.75
C LEU A 303 -5.82 -6.21 -18.12
N PHE A 304 -7.01 -6.72 -18.45
CA PHE A 304 -8.24 -5.97 -18.53
C PHE A 304 -9.17 -6.44 -17.41
N ALA A 305 -9.72 -5.53 -16.65
CA ALA A 305 -10.69 -5.89 -15.63
C ALA A 305 -11.80 -4.84 -15.52
N GLY A 306 -12.98 -5.32 -15.14
CA GLY A 306 -14.15 -4.49 -14.90
C GLY A 306 -14.91 -4.99 -13.69
N ARG A 307 -15.49 -4.07 -12.92
CA ARG A 307 -16.26 -4.34 -11.72
C ARG A 307 -17.54 -3.53 -11.70
N ALA A 308 -18.66 -4.19 -11.42
CA ALA A 308 -19.92 -3.54 -11.05
C ALA A 308 -20.10 -3.66 -9.53
N THR A 309 -20.34 -2.55 -8.85
CA THR A 309 -20.60 -2.51 -7.40
C THR A 309 -21.95 -1.92 -7.13
N TYR A 310 -22.83 -2.69 -6.46
CA TYR A 310 -24.18 -2.27 -6.05
C TYR A 310 -24.24 -2.09 -4.53
N SER A 311 -24.47 -0.87 -4.09
CA SER A 311 -24.58 -0.51 -2.67
C SER A 311 -25.99 -0.85 -2.16
N LEU A 312 -26.09 -1.83 -1.27
CA LEU A 312 -27.33 -2.17 -0.55
C LEU A 312 -27.60 -1.17 0.58
N SER A 313 -26.54 -0.61 1.15
CA SER A 313 -26.59 0.42 2.19
C SER A 313 -25.30 1.21 2.19
N LYS A 314 -25.14 2.18 3.14
CA LYS A 314 -23.89 2.90 3.35
C LYS A 314 -22.72 2.00 3.79
N ARG A 315 -22.99 0.77 4.26
CA ARG A 315 -22.01 -0.15 4.84
C ARG A 315 -21.94 -1.50 4.14
N THR A 316 -22.84 -1.79 3.21
CA THR A 316 -22.95 -3.10 2.58
C THR A 316 -23.10 -2.94 1.08
N ALA A 317 -22.29 -3.63 0.32
CA ALA A 317 -22.34 -3.66 -1.13
C ALA A 317 -22.13 -5.09 -1.65
N LEU A 318 -22.71 -5.37 -2.81
CA LEU A 318 -22.40 -6.53 -3.62
C LEU A 318 -21.56 -6.07 -4.80
N TYR A 319 -20.65 -6.92 -5.26
CA TYR A 319 -19.91 -6.63 -6.47
C TYR A 319 -19.71 -7.88 -7.32
N ALA A 320 -19.54 -7.67 -8.61
CA ALA A 320 -19.10 -8.68 -9.57
C ALA A 320 -17.91 -8.12 -10.35
N THR A 321 -16.88 -8.92 -10.51
CA THR A 321 -15.65 -8.53 -11.23
C THR A 321 -15.35 -9.55 -12.33
N LEU A 322 -14.97 -9.08 -13.49
CA LEU A 322 -14.45 -9.87 -14.60
C LEU A 322 -13.04 -9.38 -14.91
N GLY A 323 -12.12 -10.29 -15.19
CA GLY A 323 -10.75 -9.96 -15.58
C GLY A 323 -10.19 -10.95 -16.59
N HIS A 324 -9.27 -10.47 -17.42
CA HIS A 324 -8.53 -11.28 -18.40
C HIS A 324 -7.08 -10.79 -18.44
N ILE A 325 -6.13 -11.73 -18.31
CA ILE A 325 -4.70 -11.45 -18.34
C ILE A 325 -4.03 -12.25 -19.47
#